data_8365748e5881a3e2c523d1a4a0d40f84
#
_entry.id   8365748e5881a3e2c523d1a4a0d40f84
#
_cell.length_a   1.000
_cell.length_b   1.000
_cell.length_c   1.000
_cell.angle_alpha   90.00
_cell.angle_beta   90.00
_cell.angle_gamma   90.00
#
_symmetry.space_group_name_H-M   'P 1'
#
loop_
_entity.id
_entity.type
_entity.pdbx_description
1 polymer ?
#
loop_
_entity_poly.entity_id
_entity_poly.type
_entity_poly.pdbx_seq_one_letter_code
_entity_poly.pdbx_strand_id
1 'polypeptide(L)'
;MKTKKFFIDLFAGCGGLSLGLEKSGFHPIFVNEINKDAMLSYLRNRRQTETKLSRPEFHEYDIKKIMMSRDYIKKMSNTFKKEFKLSIHN
;
A
#
# COMPACT_ATOMS: atom_id res chain seq x y z
N MET A 1 7.72 6.23 -22.98
CA MET A 1 7.83 6.37 -21.51
C MET A 1 6.79 5.49 -20.84
N LYS A 2 7.21 4.59 -19.98
CA LYS A 2 6.28 3.69 -19.30
C LYS A 2 5.60 4.41 -18.14
N THR A 3 4.29 4.44 -18.13
CA THR A 3 3.51 4.97 -17.02
C THR A 3 3.60 4.00 -15.85
N LYS A 4 3.95 4.51 -14.66
CA LYS A 4 3.94 3.69 -13.45
C LYS A 4 2.51 3.33 -13.07
N LYS A 5 2.29 2.06 -12.75
CA LYS A 5 0.99 1.55 -12.30
C LYS A 5 1.06 1.24 -10.82
N PHE A 6 0.05 1.67 -10.07
CA PHE A 6 0.00 1.53 -8.62
C PHE A 6 -1.22 0.72 -8.20
N PHE A 7 -1.11 0.05 -7.05
CA PHE A 7 -2.25 -0.66 -6.47
C PHE A 7 -2.24 -0.55 -4.95
N ILE A 8 -3.41 -0.78 -4.37
CA ILE A 8 -3.59 -0.88 -2.92
C ILE A 8 -3.85 -2.35 -2.61
N ASP A 9 -3.09 -2.90 -1.66
CA ASP A 9 -3.18 -4.31 -1.31
C ASP A 9 -3.92 -4.47 0.02
N LEU A 10 -5.17 -4.87 -0.05
CA LEU A 10 -6.00 -5.13 1.13
C LEU A 10 -5.98 -6.62 1.44
N PHE A 11 -5.90 -6.97 2.73
CA PHE A 11 -5.81 -8.35 3.19
C PHE A 11 -4.60 -9.07 2.58
N ALA A 12 -3.45 -8.41 2.66
CA ALA A 12 -2.28 -8.77 1.85
C ALA A 12 -1.67 -10.13 2.16
N GLY A 13 -1.86 -10.67 3.37
CA GLY A 13 -1.12 -11.85 3.79
C GLY A 13 0.38 -11.56 3.76
N CYS A 14 1.19 -12.54 3.44
CA CYS A 14 2.64 -12.33 3.29
C CYS A 14 3.02 -11.79 1.91
N GLY A 15 2.04 -11.53 1.04
CA GLY A 15 2.27 -10.79 -0.19
C GLY A 15 2.49 -11.61 -1.46
N GLY A 16 2.05 -12.88 -1.47
CA GLY A 16 2.23 -13.73 -2.65
C GLY A 16 1.50 -13.20 -3.89
N LEU A 17 0.24 -12.78 -3.73
CA LEU A 17 -0.53 -12.22 -4.84
C LEU A 17 0.06 -10.89 -5.31
N SER A 18 0.42 -10.02 -4.36
CA SER A 18 1.06 -8.74 -4.64
C SER A 18 2.34 -8.94 -5.45
N LEU A 19 3.14 -9.95 -5.10
CA LEU A 19 4.39 -10.22 -5.78
C LEU A 19 4.18 -10.49 -7.28
N GLY A 20 3.08 -11.19 -7.62
CA GLY A 20 2.72 -11.42 -9.02
C GLY A 20 2.43 -10.11 -9.76
N LEU A 21 1.69 -9.20 -9.12
CA LEU A 21 1.42 -7.88 -9.70
C LEU A 21 2.70 -7.07 -9.85
N GLU A 22 3.58 -7.11 -8.85
CA GLU A 22 4.84 -6.39 -8.87
C GLU A 22 5.74 -6.85 -10.02
N LYS A 23 5.75 -8.16 -10.29
CA LYS A 23 6.50 -8.71 -11.43
C LYS A 23 5.96 -8.24 -12.77
N SER A 24 4.68 -7.84 -12.81
CA SER A 24 4.06 -7.28 -14.00
C SER A 24 4.21 -5.77 -14.11
N GLY A 25 4.98 -5.14 -13.24
CA GLY A 25 5.27 -3.71 -13.29
C GLY A 25 4.36 -2.83 -12.45
N PHE A 26 3.51 -3.42 -11.62
CA PHE A 26 2.68 -2.66 -10.67
C PHE A 26 3.45 -2.42 -9.38
N HIS A 27 3.15 -1.29 -8.71
CA HIS A 27 3.80 -0.92 -7.46
C HIS A 27 2.78 -0.79 -6.34
N PRO A 28 2.95 -1.50 -5.20
CA PRO A 28 2.06 -1.31 -4.06
C PRO A 28 2.35 0.04 -3.40
N ILE A 29 1.30 0.83 -3.20
CA ILE A 29 1.43 2.14 -2.55
C ILE A 29 0.80 2.17 -1.17
N PHE A 30 0.05 1.14 -0.82
CA PHE A 30 -0.52 0.99 0.52
C PHE A 30 -0.85 -0.48 0.75
N VAL A 31 -0.62 -0.96 1.96
CA VAL A 31 -0.89 -2.34 2.33
C VAL A 31 -1.68 -2.42 3.62
N ASN A 32 -2.65 -3.32 3.66
CA ASN A 32 -3.40 -3.66 4.86
C ASN A 32 -3.28 -5.16 5.13
N GLU A 33 -2.95 -5.50 6.36
CA GLU A 33 -2.93 -6.88 6.83
C GLU A 33 -3.02 -6.90 8.35
N ILE A 34 -4.01 -7.62 8.90
CA ILE A 34 -4.25 -7.67 10.34
C ILE A 34 -3.22 -8.52 11.09
N ASN A 35 -2.68 -9.54 10.45
CA ASN A 35 -1.68 -10.41 11.06
C ASN A 35 -0.33 -9.71 11.06
N LYS A 36 0.22 -9.48 12.26
CA LYS A 36 1.47 -8.73 12.41
C LYS A 36 2.65 -9.43 11.74
N ASP A 37 2.74 -10.74 11.87
CA ASP A 37 3.85 -11.49 11.27
C ASP A 37 3.78 -11.44 9.75
N ALA A 38 2.58 -11.59 9.18
CA ALA A 38 2.39 -11.47 7.75
C ALA A 38 2.73 -10.07 7.24
N MET A 39 2.31 -9.02 7.97
CA MET A 39 2.65 -7.65 7.61
C MET A 39 4.15 -7.42 7.64
N LEU A 40 4.83 -7.89 8.69
CA LEU A 40 6.28 -7.75 8.80
C LEU A 40 7.00 -8.47 7.66
N SER A 41 6.53 -9.66 7.29
CA SER A 41 7.09 -10.40 6.15
C SER A 41 6.89 -9.64 4.85
N TYR A 42 5.70 -9.09 4.64
CA TYR A 42 5.36 -8.30 3.47
C TYR A 42 6.30 -7.09 3.34
N LEU A 43 6.44 -6.31 4.42
CA LEU A 43 7.28 -5.11 4.43
C LEU A 43 8.76 -5.45 4.29
N ARG A 44 9.21 -6.51 4.97
CA ARG A 44 10.61 -6.93 4.91
C ARG A 44 11.03 -7.33 3.49
N ASN A 45 10.17 -8.07 2.80
CA ASN A 45 10.47 -8.52 1.45
C ASN A 45 10.50 -7.37 0.45
N ARG A 46 9.97 -6.20 0.80
CA ARG A 46 9.91 -5.03 -0.06
C ARG A 46 10.75 -3.85 0.44
N ARG A 47 11.60 -4.10 1.43
CA ARG A 47 12.36 -3.03 2.09
C ARG A 47 13.25 -2.25 1.13
N GLN A 48 13.78 -2.91 0.11
CA GLN A 48 14.67 -2.27 -0.86
C GLN A 48 13.95 -1.75 -2.10
N THR A 49 12.87 -2.40 -2.49
CA THR A 49 12.14 -2.06 -3.72
C THR A 49 11.00 -1.09 -3.48
N GLU A 50 10.34 -1.20 -2.33
CA GLU A 50 9.19 -0.35 -1.97
C GLU A 50 9.40 0.20 -0.56
N THR A 51 10.41 1.04 -0.42
CA THR A 51 10.89 1.53 0.87
C THR A 51 9.85 2.31 1.67
N LYS A 52 8.96 3.01 0.99
CA LYS A 52 7.94 3.85 1.63
C LYS A 52 6.90 3.05 2.40
N LEU A 53 6.66 1.79 2.03
CA LEU A 53 5.62 0.98 2.66
C LEU A 53 5.85 0.78 4.16
N SER A 54 7.11 0.84 4.62
CA SER A 54 7.43 0.70 6.05
C SER A 54 7.03 1.92 6.88
N ARG A 55 6.75 3.05 6.24
CA ARG A 55 6.29 4.25 6.94
C ARG A 55 4.82 4.08 7.36
N PRO A 56 4.43 4.57 8.55
CA PRO A 56 3.06 4.38 9.05
C PRO A 56 1.96 4.89 8.12
N GLU A 57 2.25 5.88 7.29
CA GLU A 57 1.27 6.44 6.36
C GLU A 57 0.88 5.46 5.25
N PHE A 58 1.69 4.43 4.99
CA PHE A 58 1.53 3.55 3.85
C PHE A 58 1.17 2.12 4.21
N HIS A 59 0.91 1.85 5.49
CA HIS A 59 0.37 0.54 5.89
C HIS A 59 -0.57 0.67 7.09
N GLU A 60 -1.50 -0.26 7.21
CA GLU A 60 -2.48 -0.28 8.28
C GLU A 60 -2.85 -1.72 8.62
N TYR A 61 -2.82 -2.06 9.90
CA TYR A 61 -3.21 -3.39 10.38
C TYR A 61 -4.73 -3.55 10.46
N ASP A 62 -5.45 -2.49 10.82
CA ASP A 62 -6.89 -2.55 11.09
C ASP A 62 -7.69 -1.99 9.91
N ILE A 63 -8.32 -2.89 9.15
CA ILE A 63 -9.14 -2.51 7.99
C ILE A 63 -10.31 -1.61 8.39
N LYS A 64 -10.79 -1.70 9.63
CA LYS A 64 -11.91 -0.86 10.08
C LYS A 64 -11.53 0.61 10.08
N LYS A 65 -10.29 0.95 10.39
CA LYS A 65 -9.81 2.33 10.33
C LYS A 65 -9.92 2.91 8.92
N ILE A 66 -9.67 2.07 7.93
CA ILE A 66 -9.76 2.50 6.53
C ILE A 66 -11.21 2.68 6.12
N MET A 67 -12.07 1.70 6.44
CA MET A 67 -13.43 1.64 5.93
C MET A 67 -14.42 2.56 6.66
N MET A 68 -14.14 2.86 7.94
CA MET A 68 -15.11 3.55 8.79
C MET A 68 -14.77 5.02 9.04
N SER A 69 -13.70 5.54 8.49
CA SER A 69 -13.28 6.93 8.68
C SER A 69 -13.06 7.63 7.36
N ARG A 70 -13.91 8.62 7.07
CA ARG A 70 -13.72 9.49 5.91
C ARG A 70 -12.42 10.28 6.02
N ASP A 71 -12.05 10.69 7.23
CA ASP A 71 -10.81 11.42 7.47
C ASP A 71 -9.59 10.59 7.15
N TYR A 72 -9.62 9.30 7.49
CA TYR A 72 -8.54 8.39 7.17
C TYR A 72 -8.34 8.31 5.65
N ILE A 73 -9.43 8.10 4.92
CA ILE A 73 -9.39 8.00 3.45
C ILE A 73 -8.89 9.31 2.84
N LYS A 74 -9.36 10.45 3.35
CA LYS A 74 -8.90 11.76 2.87
C LYS A 74 -7.40 11.96 3.09
N LYS A 75 -6.91 11.65 4.29
CA LYS A 75 -5.48 11.76 4.60
C LYS A 75 -4.65 10.85 3.73
N MET A 76 -5.12 9.63 3.55
CA MET A 76 -4.45 8.64 2.70
C MET A 76 -4.37 9.12 1.26
N SER A 77 -5.49 9.62 0.72
CA SER A 77 -5.56 10.15 -0.64
C SER A 77 -4.60 11.34 -0.83
N ASN A 78 -4.58 12.26 0.12
CA ASN A 78 -3.68 13.42 0.07
C ASN A 78 -2.22 13.00 0.13
N THR A 79 -1.91 12.02 0.97
CA THR A 79 -0.56 11.47 1.09
C THR A 79 -0.12 10.84 -0.23
N PHE A 80 -1.00 10.08 -0.87
CA PHE A 80 -0.69 9.46 -2.16
C PHE A 80 -0.43 10.51 -3.25
N LYS A 81 -1.26 11.54 -3.31
CA LYS A 81 -1.07 12.62 -4.27
C LYS A 81 0.28 13.30 -4.10
N LYS A 82 0.65 13.58 -2.86
CA LYS A 82 1.91 14.24 -2.52
C LYS A 82 3.12 13.37 -2.83
N GLU A 83 3.11 12.12 -2.35
CA GLU A 83 4.29 11.23 -2.41
C GLU A 83 4.49 10.60 -3.78
N PHE A 84 3.41 10.30 -4.48
CA PHE A 84 3.48 9.62 -5.78
C PHE A 84 3.07 10.52 -6.94
N LYS A 85 2.77 11.78 -6.67
CA LYS A 85 2.33 12.76 -7.68
C LYS A 85 1.14 12.23 -8.49
N LEU A 86 0.22 11.55 -7.79
CA LEU A 86 -0.96 10.98 -8.41
C LEU A 86 -2.10 11.99 -8.44
N SER A 87 -2.89 11.93 -9.52
CA SER A 87 -4.17 12.59 -9.57
C SER A 87 -5.23 11.51 -9.30
N ILE A 88 -5.83 11.56 -8.11
CA ILE A 88 -6.87 10.60 -7.73
C ILE A 88 -8.22 11.24 -7.95
N HIS A 89 -8.99 10.67 -8.88
CA HIS A 89 -10.34 11.11 -9.19
C HIS A 89 -11.35 10.20 -8.49
N ASN A 90 -12.30 10.82 -7.84
CA ASN A 90 -13.41 10.10 -7.21
C ASN A 90 -14.47 9.76 -8.25
#